data_568d5f8a5987f3e5a83f11932d91e8e5
#
_entry.id   568d5f8a5987f3e5a83f11932d91e8e5
#
_cell.length_a   1.000
_cell.length_b   1.000
_cell.length_c   1.000
_cell.angle_alpha   90.00
_cell.angle_beta   90.00
_cell.angle_gamma   90.00
#
_symmetry.space_group_name_H-M   'P 1'
#
loop_
_entity.id
_entity.type
_entity.pdbx_description
1 polymer ?
#
loop_
_entity_poly.entity_id
_entity_poly.type
_entity_poly.pdbx_seq_one_letter_code
_entity_poly.pdbx_strand_id
1 'polypeptide(L)'
;MANKTRMLLFDLDGTLIQYPSSKFQSTWDAVGVAAGVEKEFEDNLEKFYEHSHLWNQWAKEDAELLKGKDFNEVKRKVMELIVYSPGVEELFNTLSGKYQKGILSNGLGFVADELCQNFGLDFYMADELLVKKGKFSGEVVAGMPNRDKTKGLEMICDKYQVEPQQICYVGDHENDLVVFEEVGKAVAFNPKTEEVREKAHYVISNFRELLDIIK
;
A
#
# COMPACT_ATOMS: atom_id res chain seq x y z
N MET A 1 -6.59 14.67 -26.80
CA MET A 1 -6.37 13.21 -26.92
C MET A 1 -6.16 12.68 -25.50
N ALA A 2 -6.84 11.63 -25.09
CA ALA A 2 -6.62 11.04 -23.77
C ALA A 2 -5.15 10.56 -23.70
N ASN A 3 -4.44 10.94 -22.64
CA ASN A 3 -3.05 10.52 -22.46
C ASN A 3 -3.02 8.99 -22.29
N LYS A 4 -2.18 8.32 -23.09
CA LYS A 4 -2.02 6.88 -23.02
C LYS A 4 -1.42 6.47 -21.67
N THR A 5 -2.04 5.53 -20.98
CA THR A 5 -1.51 4.98 -19.74
C THR A 5 -0.12 4.37 -19.96
N ARG A 6 0.86 4.78 -19.15
CA ARG A 6 2.24 4.29 -19.15
C ARG A 6 2.59 3.56 -17.85
N MET A 7 1.96 3.95 -16.73
CA MET A 7 2.23 3.39 -15.42
C MET A 7 0.93 2.92 -14.76
N LEU A 8 1.01 1.79 -14.09
CA LEU A 8 -0.01 1.26 -13.18
C LEU A 8 0.53 1.38 -11.77
N LEU A 9 -0.18 2.09 -10.92
CA LEU A 9 0.21 2.32 -9.55
C LEU A 9 -0.90 1.84 -8.62
N PHE A 10 -0.56 1.15 -7.56
CA PHE A 10 -1.50 0.47 -6.68
C PHE A 10 -1.27 0.86 -5.23
N ASP A 11 -2.35 1.05 -4.46
CA ASP A 11 -2.25 0.90 -3.01
C ASP A 11 -2.06 -0.58 -2.62
N LEU A 12 -1.70 -0.83 -1.39
CA LEU A 12 -1.39 -2.16 -0.87
C LEU A 12 -2.56 -2.72 -0.06
N ASP A 13 -2.77 -2.16 1.13
CA ASP A 13 -3.75 -2.63 2.12
C ASP A 13 -5.18 -2.33 1.69
N GLY A 14 -6.05 -3.34 1.64
CA GLY A 14 -7.42 -3.18 1.15
C GLY A 14 -7.54 -3.19 -0.38
N THR A 15 -6.43 -3.00 -1.09
CA THR A 15 -6.36 -2.95 -2.55
C THR A 15 -5.74 -4.22 -3.12
N LEU A 16 -4.41 -4.37 -3.15
CA LEU A 16 -3.76 -5.60 -3.65
C LEU A 16 -3.91 -6.77 -2.71
N ILE A 17 -3.97 -6.50 -1.42
CA ILE A 17 -4.10 -7.50 -0.36
C ILE A 17 -5.29 -7.23 0.54
N GLN A 18 -5.83 -8.31 1.13
CA GLN A 18 -6.93 -8.30 2.07
C GLN A 18 -6.55 -9.11 3.30
N TYR A 19 -7.31 -8.91 4.37
CA TYR A 19 -7.17 -9.65 5.62
C TYR A 19 -8.45 -10.42 5.90
N PRO A 20 -8.40 -11.74 6.17
CA PRO A 20 -9.59 -12.56 6.47
C PRO A 20 -10.29 -12.17 7.78
N SER A 21 -9.55 -11.50 8.68
CA SER A 21 -10.06 -11.06 9.97
C SER A 21 -10.54 -9.61 9.89
N SER A 22 -11.70 -9.32 10.46
CA SER A 22 -12.19 -7.94 10.66
C SER A 22 -11.43 -7.17 11.75
N LYS A 23 -10.52 -7.84 12.47
CA LYS A 23 -9.76 -7.23 13.57
C LYS A 23 -8.63 -6.33 13.10
N PHE A 24 -8.12 -6.54 11.88
CA PHE A 24 -7.04 -5.75 11.32
C PHE A 24 -7.26 -5.49 9.83
N GLN A 25 -6.82 -4.32 9.37
CA GLN A 25 -7.08 -3.81 8.03
C GLN A 25 -5.82 -3.31 7.33
N SER A 26 -4.65 -3.40 7.99
CA SER A 26 -3.38 -2.90 7.48
C SER A 26 -2.22 -3.85 7.77
N THR A 27 -1.14 -3.70 7.03
CA THR A 27 0.12 -4.40 7.28
C THR A 27 0.72 -4.03 8.65
N TRP A 28 0.43 -2.82 9.17
CA TRP A 28 0.82 -2.42 10.51
C TRP A 28 0.09 -3.25 11.57
N ASP A 29 -1.23 -3.42 11.46
CA ASP A 29 -1.97 -4.29 12.39
C ASP A 29 -1.47 -5.73 12.31
N ALA A 30 -1.27 -6.24 11.08
CA ALA A 30 -0.79 -7.59 10.86
C ALA A 30 0.59 -7.83 11.51
N VAL A 31 1.51 -6.86 11.45
CA VAL A 31 2.82 -6.98 12.10
C VAL A 31 2.71 -6.96 13.63
N GLY A 32 1.81 -6.16 14.19
CA GLY A 32 1.51 -6.13 15.63
C GLY A 32 1.06 -7.50 16.14
N VAL A 33 0.09 -8.12 15.45
CA VAL A 33 -0.39 -9.46 15.73
C VAL A 33 0.72 -10.51 15.60
N ALA A 34 1.44 -10.50 14.47
CA ALA A 34 2.50 -11.46 14.19
C ALA A 34 3.66 -11.39 15.19
N ALA A 35 3.95 -10.21 15.70
CA ALA A 35 4.98 -9.95 16.70
C ALA A 35 4.53 -10.16 18.15
N GLY A 36 3.22 -10.38 18.39
CA GLY A 36 2.64 -10.55 19.73
C GLY A 36 2.65 -9.26 20.56
N VAL A 37 2.37 -8.12 19.91
CA VAL A 37 2.22 -6.78 20.52
C VAL A 37 0.93 -6.11 20.04
N GLU A 38 -0.08 -6.88 19.71
CA GLU A 38 -1.38 -6.43 19.18
C GLU A 38 -2.02 -5.39 20.10
N LYS A 39 -2.03 -5.65 21.41
CA LYS A 39 -2.67 -4.74 22.37
C LYS A 39 -1.98 -3.38 22.42
N GLU A 40 -0.66 -3.34 22.43
CA GLU A 40 0.11 -2.11 22.46
C GLU A 40 -0.09 -1.30 21.17
N PHE A 41 -0.25 -1.97 20.02
CA PHE A 41 -0.61 -1.35 18.74
C PHE A 41 -2.03 -0.76 18.77
N GLU A 42 -3.00 -1.48 19.37
CA GLU A 42 -4.36 -0.96 19.59
C GLU A 42 -4.35 0.28 20.50
N ASP A 43 -3.59 0.26 21.59
CA ASP A 43 -3.43 1.39 22.51
C ASP A 43 -2.83 2.62 21.78
N ASN A 44 -1.86 2.41 20.87
CA ASN A 44 -1.31 3.46 20.03
C ASN A 44 -2.31 3.96 18.97
N LEU A 45 -3.08 3.06 18.34
CA LEU A 45 -4.15 3.42 17.42
C LEU A 45 -5.14 4.36 18.10
N GLU A 46 -5.65 4.01 19.28
CA GLU A 46 -6.57 4.88 20.05
C GLU A 46 -5.96 6.25 20.37
N LYS A 47 -4.66 6.28 20.69
CA LYS A 47 -3.93 7.51 21.01
C LYS A 47 -3.74 8.44 19.82
N PHE A 48 -3.51 7.92 18.61
CA PHE A 48 -3.05 8.68 17.47
C PHE A 48 -4.07 8.84 16.34
N TYR A 49 -5.14 8.02 16.30
CA TYR A 49 -6.06 7.93 15.17
C TYR A 49 -6.63 9.29 14.73
N GLU A 50 -7.05 10.12 15.69
CA GLU A 50 -7.60 11.46 15.39
C GLU A 50 -6.52 12.53 15.16
N HIS A 51 -5.23 12.14 15.17
CA HIS A 51 -4.09 13.06 15.15
C HIS A 51 -3.14 12.76 13.97
N SER A 52 -3.63 12.90 12.73
CA SER A 52 -2.87 12.59 11.51
C SER A 52 -1.51 13.31 11.42
N HIS A 53 -1.38 14.52 12.01
CA HIS A 53 -0.11 15.25 12.08
C HIS A 53 0.96 14.54 12.97
N LEU A 54 0.58 13.56 13.77
CA LEU A 54 1.47 12.76 14.63
C LEU A 54 1.83 11.38 14.03
N TRP A 55 1.46 11.09 12.80
CA TRP A 55 1.70 9.79 12.19
C TRP A 55 3.16 9.34 12.20
N ASN A 56 4.11 10.26 12.02
CA ASN A 56 5.53 9.92 12.14
C ASN A 56 5.92 9.50 13.58
N GLN A 57 5.27 10.07 14.59
CA GLN A 57 5.46 9.65 15.98
C GLN A 57 4.83 8.30 16.23
N TRP A 58 3.60 8.08 15.76
CA TRP A 58 2.90 6.81 15.85
C TRP A 58 3.73 5.67 15.26
N ALA A 59 4.17 5.80 14.01
CA ALA A 59 5.01 4.79 13.36
C ALA A 59 6.30 4.49 14.13
N LYS A 60 6.91 5.49 14.79
CA LYS A 60 8.10 5.30 15.64
C LYS A 60 7.78 4.55 16.91
N GLU A 61 6.66 4.87 17.59
CA GLU A 61 6.25 4.16 18.80
C GLU A 61 5.93 2.69 18.47
N ASP A 62 5.23 2.41 17.36
CA ASP A 62 4.97 1.05 16.91
C ASP A 62 6.25 0.30 16.52
N ALA A 63 7.17 0.95 15.82
CA ALA A 63 8.44 0.33 15.45
C ALA A 63 9.29 -0.04 16.67
N GLU A 64 9.30 0.79 17.71
CA GLU A 64 10.06 0.50 18.97
C GLU A 64 9.49 -0.74 19.69
N LEU A 65 8.18 -1.00 19.62
CA LEU A 65 7.55 -2.21 20.17
C LEU A 65 8.03 -3.50 19.46
N LEU A 66 8.48 -3.39 18.21
CA LEU A 66 9.00 -4.51 17.44
C LEU A 66 10.48 -4.80 17.73
N LYS A 67 11.19 -3.91 18.41
CA LYS A 67 12.63 -4.00 18.66
C LYS A 67 13.07 -5.36 19.22
N GLY A 68 14.06 -5.95 18.57
CA GLY A 68 14.65 -7.22 18.98
C GLY A 68 13.86 -8.46 18.54
N LYS A 69 12.64 -8.33 18.00
CA LYS A 69 11.87 -9.43 17.42
C LYS A 69 12.57 -9.93 16.16
N ASP A 70 12.47 -11.23 15.88
CA ASP A 70 13.05 -11.85 14.69
C ASP A 70 12.27 -11.45 13.44
N PHE A 71 12.96 -10.85 12.47
CA PHE A 71 12.33 -10.35 11.25
C PHE A 71 11.71 -11.47 10.41
N ASN A 72 12.43 -12.56 10.21
CA ASN A 72 11.97 -13.63 9.32
C ASN A 72 10.75 -14.36 9.92
N GLU A 73 10.74 -14.55 11.24
CA GLU A 73 9.60 -15.16 11.93
C GLU A 73 8.35 -14.28 11.80
N VAL A 74 8.49 -12.97 12.07
CA VAL A 74 7.36 -12.02 11.97
C VAL A 74 6.91 -11.89 10.52
N LYS A 75 7.85 -11.71 9.56
CA LYS A 75 7.50 -11.64 8.13
C LYS A 75 6.70 -12.86 7.69
N ARG A 76 7.17 -14.08 8.02
CA ARG A 76 6.44 -15.31 7.68
C ARG A 76 5.02 -15.31 8.22
N LYS A 77 4.83 -14.94 9.49
CA LYS A 77 3.49 -14.87 10.12
C LYS A 77 2.60 -13.81 9.47
N VAL A 78 3.15 -12.63 9.13
CA VAL A 78 2.39 -11.58 8.42
C VAL A 78 1.91 -12.10 7.08
N MET A 79 2.77 -12.76 6.31
CA MET A 79 2.39 -13.31 4.99
C MET A 79 1.33 -14.41 5.10
N GLU A 80 1.26 -15.15 6.19
CA GLU A 80 0.19 -16.13 6.47
C GLU A 80 -1.18 -15.48 6.79
N LEU A 81 -1.20 -14.22 7.22
CA LEU A 81 -2.41 -13.44 7.52
C LEU A 81 -3.00 -12.74 6.29
N ILE A 82 -2.28 -12.71 5.18
CA ILE A 82 -2.65 -11.96 3.98
C ILE A 82 -3.27 -12.89 2.94
N VAL A 83 -4.29 -12.38 2.24
CA VAL A 83 -4.80 -12.99 1.00
C VAL A 83 -4.76 -11.96 -0.12
N TYR A 84 -4.49 -12.40 -1.35
CA TYR A 84 -4.53 -11.52 -2.51
C TYR A 84 -5.97 -11.18 -2.88
N SER A 85 -6.19 -9.94 -3.28
CA SER A 85 -7.50 -9.50 -3.74
C SER A 85 -7.94 -10.24 -5.02
N PRO A 86 -9.24 -10.40 -5.24
CA PRO A 86 -9.77 -11.13 -6.39
C PRO A 86 -9.20 -10.64 -7.72
N GLY A 87 -8.59 -11.53 -8.49
CA GLY A 87 -8.06 -11.26 -9.82
C GLY A 87 -6.66 -10.66 -9.89
N VAL A 88 -5.98 -10.44 -8.75
CA VAL A 88 -4.61 -9.89 -8.72
C VAL A 88 -3.64 -10.78 -9.48
N GLU A 89 -3.62 -12.08 -9.20
CA GLU A 89 -2.73 -13.02 -9.89
C GLU A 89 -2.97 -13.05 -11.39
N GLU A 90 -4.24 -13.10 -11.82
CA GLU A 90 -4.60 -13.10 -13.24
C GLU A 90 -4.25 -11.80 -13.94
N LEU A 91 -4.44 -10.64 -13.26
CA LEU A 91 -4.02 -9.36 -13.80
C LEU A 91 -2.53 -9.38 -14.13
N PHE A 92 -1.67 -9.67 -13.14
CA PHE A 92 -0.23 -9.60 -13.33
C PHE A 92 0.31 -10.66 -14.29
N ASN A 93 -0.29 -11.85 -14.34
CA ASN A 93 0.03 -12.87 -15.33
C ASN A 93 -0.35 -12.46 -16.76
N THR A 94 -1.36 -11.61 -16.92
CA THR A 94 -1.86 -11.14 -18.23
C THR A 94 -1.14 -9.88 -18.69
N LEU A 95 -0.68 -9.03 -17.76
CA LEU A 95 0.02 -7.79 -18.09
C LEU A 95 1.35 -8.09 -18.77
N SER A 96 1.47 -7.66 -20.02
CA SER A 96 2.75 -7.64 -20.72
C SER A 96 3.66 -6.55 -20.14
N GLY A 97 4.97 -6.61 -20.42
CA GLY A 97 5.97 -5.58 -20.03
C GLY A 97 5.74 -4.17 -20.60
N LYS A 98 4.53 -3.86 -21.03
CA LYS A 98 4.10 -2.61 -21.65
C LYS A 98 3.95 -1.45 -20.65
N TYR A 99 3.64 -1.76 -19.40
CA TYR A 99 3.40 -0.79 -18.35
C TYR A 99 4.49 -0.88 -17.29
N GLN A 100 4.93 0.27 -16.78
CA GLN A 100 5.62 0.34 -15.52
C GLN A 100 4.63 0.08 -14.38
N LYS A 101 5.00 -0.69 -13.37
CA LYS A 101 4.10 -1.14 -12.31
C LYS A 101 4.73 -0.89 -10.96
N GLY A 102 3.99 -0.26 -10.04
CA GLY A 102 4.51 0.02 -8.72
C GLY A 102 3.44 0.04 -7.63
N ILE A 103 3.89 0.09 -6.39
CA ILE A 103 3.07 0.24 -5.19
C ILE A 103 3.36 1.61 -4.57
N LEU A 104 2.30 2.33 -4.19
CA LEU A 104 2.36 3.57 -3.40
C LEU A 104 1.44 3.41 -2.20
N SER A 105 1.99 3.15 -1.02
CA SER A 105 1.22 2.80 0.17
C SER A 105 1.80 3.39 1.45
N ASN A 106 0.96 3.58 2.45
CA ASN A 106 1.34 3.84 3.84
C ASN A 106 1.53 2.54 4.66
N GLY A 107 1.45 1.39 4.00
CA GLY A 107 1.75 0.08 4.57
C GLY A 107 3.25 -0.20 4.66
N LEU A 108 3.60 -1.47 4.90
CA LEU A 108 4.98 -1.89 5.19
C LEU A 108 5.73 -2.40 3.95
N GLY A 109 6.94 -1.89 3.75
CA GLY A 109 7.79 -2.14 2.60
C GLY A 109 8.14 -3.61 2.40
N PHE A 110 8.39 -4.37 3.46
CA PHE A 110 8.73 -5.80 3.31
C PHE A 110 7.57 -6.65 2.74
N VAL A 111 6.30 -6.21 2.92
CA VAL A 111 5.14 -6.83 2.28
C VAL A 111 5.04 -6.39 0.83
N ALA A 112 5.21 -5.09 0.56
CA ALA A 112 5.22 -4.57 -0.81
C ALA A 112 6.36 -5.20 -1.65
N ASP A 113 7.54 -5.39 -1.07
CA ASP A 113 8.68 -6.08 -1.70
C ASP A 113 8.33 -7.53 -2.10
N GLU A 114 7.66 -8.28 -1.21
CA GLU A 114 7.20 -9.63 -1.50
C GLU A 114 6.25 -9.67 -2.71
N LEU A 115 5.31 -8.71 -2.79
CA LEU A 115 4.42 -8.62 -3.94
C LEU A 115 5.18 -8.22 -5.22
N CYS A 116 6.15 -7.31 -5.12
CA CYS A 116 6.99 -6.95 -6.26
C CYS A 116 7.73 -8.16 -6.81
N GLN A 117 8.29 -9.00 -5.95
CA GLN A 117 8.98 -10.23 -6.35
C GLN A 117 8.02 -11.26 -6.97
N ASN A 118 6.85 -11.46 -6.35
CA ASN A 118 5.89 -12.49 -6.80
C ASN A 118 5.20 -12.13 -8.12
N PHE A 119 4.93 -10.84 -8.36
CA PHE A 119 4.14 -10.37 -9.50
C PHE A 119 4.94 -9.56 -10.53
N GLY A 120 6.24 -9.40 -10.33
CA GLY A 120 7.09 -8.65 -11.24
C GLY A 120 6.70 -7.17 -11.33
N LEU A 121 6.41 -6.53 -10.19
CA LEU A 121 6.29 -5.08 -10.12
C LEU A 121 7.70 -4.46 -10.08
N ASP A 122 7.83 -3.25 -10.62
CA ASP A 122 9.14 -2.64 -10.86
C ASP A 122 9.68 -1.91 -9.62
N PHE A 123 8.78 -1.46 -8.72
CA PHE A 123 9.14 -0.71 -7.51
C PHE A 123 8.00 -0.66 -6.50
N TYR A 124 8.35 -0.22 -5.30
CA TYR A 124 7.38 0.23 -4.29
C TYR A 124 7.87 1.48 -3.57
N MET A 125 6.92 2.19 -2.96
CA MET A 125 7.12 3.28 -2.02
C MET A 125 6.20 3.03 -0.84
N ALA A 126 6.78 2.65 0.31
CA ALA A 126 6.10 2.24 1.53
C ALA A 126 7.00 2.46 2.75
N ASP A 127 6.47 2.33 3.97
CA ASP A 127 7.25 2.53 5.20
C ASP A 127 8.22 1.36 5.44
N GLU A 128 9.47 1.66 5.79
CA GLU A 128 10.53 0.68 6.00
C GLU A 128 10.83 0.48 7.48
N LEU A 129 10.48 -0.67 8.03
CA LEU A 129 10.96 -1.12 9.34
C LEU A 129 12.42 -1.59 9.24
N LEU A 130 13.33 -0.93 9.95
CA LEU A 130 14.75 -1.24 9.83
C LEU A 130 15.12 -2.53 10.56
N VAL A 131 15.94 -3.34 9.89
CA VAL A 131 16.41 -4.64 10.38
C VAL A 131 17.93 -4.60 10.57
N LYS A 132 18.40 -5.02 11.75
CA LYS A 132 19.82 -5.17 12.09
C LYS A 132 20.06 -6.59 12.61
N LYS A 133 20.97 -7.32 11.97
CA LYS A 133 21.34 -8.72 12.35
C LYS A 133 20.11 -9.65 12.44
N GLY A 134 19.18 -9.56 11.49
CA GLY A 134 17.98 -10.38 11.41
C GLY A 134 16.86 -10.02 12.39
N LYS A 135 16.99 -8.92 13.13
CA LYS A 135 15.98 -8.44 14.08
C LYS A 135 15.56 -7.02 13.77
N PHE A 136 14.30 -6.68 14.05
CA PHE A 136 13.85 -5.29 13.99
C PHE A 136 14.69 -4.42 14.93
N SER A 137 15.12 -3.26 14.43
CA SER A 137 15.95 -2.34 15.22
C SER A 137 15.14 -1.43 16.15
N GLY A 138 13.83 -1.35 15.96
CA GLY A 138 12.95 -0.36 16.60
C GLY A 138 12.89 0.97 15.85
N GLU A 139 13.43 1.02 14.63
CA GLU A 139 13.46 2.22 13.81
C GLU A 139 12.61 2.02 12.55
N VAL A 140 11.98 3.10 12.09
CA VAL A 140 11.21 3.14 10.83
C VAL A 140 11.65 4.34 9.99
N VAL A 141 11.66 4.14 8.67
CA VAL A 141 11.84 5.21 7.68
C VAL A 141 10.52 5.33 6.91
N ALA A 142 9.94 6.52 6.91
CA ALA A 142 8.72 6.78 6.14
C ALA A 142 9.00 6.64 4.64
N GLY A 143 8.11 5.97 3.93
CA GLY A 143 8.22 5.77 2.49
C GLY A 143 8.06 7.06 1.70
N MET A 144 7.30 8.00 2.25
CA MET A 144 7.08 9.32 1.66
C MET A 144 7.02 10.42 2.74
N PRO A 145 7.32 11.70 2.41
CA PRO A 145 7.28 12.80 3.36
C PRO A 145 5.91 12.92 4.03
N ASN A 146 5.88 12.92 5.35
CA ASN A 146 4.65 13.01 6.16
C ASN A 146 3.58 11.98 5.84
N ARG A 147 3.96 10.84 5.21
CA ARG A 147 3.04 9.81 4.71
C ARG A 147 1.98 10.35 3.74
N ASP A 148 2.31 11.45 3.07
CA ASP A 148 1.47 12.14 2.09
C ASP A 148 1.62 11.46 0.71
N LYS A 149 0.58 10.76 0.26
CA LYS A 149 0.57 10.08 -1.04
C LYS A 149 0.72 11.04 -2.23
N THR A 150 0.34 12.33 -2.09
CA THR A 150 0.60 13.34 -3.13
C THR A 150 2.09 13.54 -3.32
N LYS A 151 2.85 13.66 -2.22
CA LYS A 151 4.31 13.77 -2.27
C LYS A 151 4.96 12.50 -2.79
N GLY A 152 4.43 11.34 -2.42
CA GLY A 152 4.85 10.07 -3.00
C GLY A 152 4.65 10.01 -4.51
N LEU A 153 3.49 10.45 -5.01
CA LEU A 153 3.19 10.53 -6.42
C LEU A 153 4.16 11.48 -7.15
N GLU A 154 4.39 12.70 -6.62
CA GLU A 154 5.36 13.66 -7.18
C GLU A 154 6.75 13.01 -7.33
N MET A 155 7.25 12.35 -6.28
CA MET A 155 8.55 11.67 -6.29
C MET A 155 8.62 10.55 -7.34
N ILE A 156 7.53 9.79 -7.51
CA ILE A 156 7.43 8.74 -8.53
C ILE A 156 7.43 9.36 -9.92
N CYS A 157 6.64 10.40 -10.15
CA CYS A 157 6.58 11.11 -11.43
C CYS A 157 7.95 11.63 -11.83
N ASP A 158 8.66 12.26 -10.91
CA ASP A 158 10.02 12.79 -11.15
C ASP A 158 11.03 11.68 -11.45
N LYS A 159 11.02 10.61 -10.64
CA LYS A 159 11.96 9.49 -10.79
C LYS A 159 11.80 8.76 -12.12
N TYR A 160 10.56 8.52 -12.53
CA TYR A 160 10.25 7.70 -13.70
C TYR A 160 9.90 8.51 -14.93
N GLN A 161 9.94 9.84 -14.85
CA GLN A 161 9.65 10.77 -15.96
C GLN A 161 8.28 10.45 -16.60
N VAL A 162 7.24 10.39 -15.75
CA VAL A 162 5.86 10.10 -16.12
C VAL A 162 4.97 11.23 -15.61
N GLU A 163 4.05 11.70 -16.46
CA GLU A 163 3.05 12.68 -16.05
C GLU A 163 1.92 11.98 -15.26
N PRO A 164 1.34 12.63 -14.23
CA PRO A 164 0.21 12.04 -13.47
C PRO A 164 -0.92 11.55 -14.37
N GLN A 165 -1.25 12.27 -15.44
CA GLN A 165 -2.29 11.91 -16.42
C GLN A 165 -1.97 10.64 -17.23
N GLN A 166 -0.74 10.12 -17.14
CA GLN A 166 -0.32 8.86 -17.76
C GLN A 166 -0.36 7.68 -16.77
N ILE A 167 -0.80 7.93 -15.53
CA ILE A 167 -0.91 6.94 -14.47
C ILE A 167 -2.35 6.46 -14.34
N CYS A 168 -2.53 5.14 -14.21
CA CYS A 168 -3.72 4.53 -13.68
C CYS A 168 -3.42 4.11 -12.24
N TYR A 169 -4.11 4.71 -11.28
CA TYR A 169 -3.97 4.41 -9.85
C TYR A 169 -5.18 3.62 -9.36
N VAL A 170 -4.92 2.59 -8.56
CA VAL A 170 -5.97 1.77 -7.93
C VAL A 170 -5.83 1.88 -6.41
N GLY A 171 -6.91 2.23 -5.72
CA GLY A 171 -6.98 2.35 -4.27
C GLY A 171 -8.38 2.04 -3.74
N ASP A 172 -8.58 2.02 -2.42
CA ASP A 172 -9.85 1.62 -1.80
C ASP A 172 -10.34 2.57 -0.69
N HIS A 173 -9.46 3.47 -0.20
CA HIS A 173 -9.69 4.24 1.01
C HIS A 173 -9.56 5.76 0.79
N GLU A 174 -10.01 6.57 1.77
CA GLU A 174 -9.97 8.03 1.73
C GLU A 174 -8.56 8.62 1.56
N ASN A 175 -7.52 7.93 2.00
CA ASN A 175 -6.14 8.36 1.80
C ASN A 175 -5.67 8.27 0.34
N ASP A 176 -6.47 7.64 -0.55
CA ASP A 176 -6.22 7.56 -1.99
C ASP A 176 -6.82 8.73 -2.77
N LEU A 177 -7.76 9.44 -2.17
CA LEU A 177 -8.49 10.54 -2.83
C LEU A 177 -7.55 11.60 -3.38
N VAL A 178 -6.51 11.93 -2.64
CA VAL A 178 -5.48 12.91 -3.05
C VAL A 178 -4.72 12.48 -4.31
N VAL A 179 -4.58 11.17 -4.53
CA VAL A 179 -3.99 10.62 -5.75
C VAL A 179 -5.02 10.54 -6.87
N PHE A 180 -6.28 10.18 -6.55
CA PHE A 180 -7.36 10.12 -7.53
C PHE A 180 -7.58 11.46 -8.25
N GLU A 181 -7.40 12.58 -7.56
CA GLU A 181 -7.56 13.93 -8.12
C GLU A 181 -6.48 14.29 -9.15
N GLU A 182 -5.31 13.67 -9.09
CA GLU A 182 -4.14 14.01 -9.92
C GLU A 182 -3.96 13.09 -11.14
N VAL A 183 -4.38 11.82 -11.03
CA VAL A 183 -4.06 10.81 -12.05
C VAL A 183 -5.02 10.80 -13.24
N GLY A 184 -4.55 10.28 -14.37
CA GLY A 184 -5.38 10.17 -15.58
C GLY A 184 -6.50 9.15 -15.47
N LYS A 185 -6.31 8.10 -14.66
CA LYS A 185 -7.33 7.08 -14.37
C LYS A 185 -7.30 6.72 -12.89
N ALA A 186 -8.32 7.17 -12.15
CA ALA A 186 -8.57 6.79 -10.77
C ALA A 186 -9.54 5.60 -10.75
N VAL A 187 -9.14 4.51 -10.10
CA VAL A 187 -9.92 3.27 -10.00
C VAL A 187 -10.13 2.92 -8.53
N ALA A 188 -11.37 2.86 -8.09
CA ALA A 188 -11.71 2.40 -6.75
C ALA A 188 -11.92 0.88 -6.75
N PHE A 189 -11.14 0.17 -5.94
CA PHE A 189 -11.32 -1.26 -5.71
C PHE A 189 -12.13 -1.48 -4.43
N ASN A 190 -13.35 -2.05 -4.52
CA ASN A 190 -14.23 -2.26 -3.36
C ASN A 190 -14.23 -1.08 -2.38
N PRO A 191 -14.56 0.14 -2.84
CA PRO A 191 -14.36 1.38 -2.06
C PRO A 191 -15.00 1.31 -0.67
N LYS A 192 -14.24 1.75 0.35
CA LYS A 192 -14.67 1.70 1.76
C LYS A 192 -15.74 2.73 2.10
N THR A 193 -15.80 3.83 1.35
CA THR A 193 -16.78 4.90 1.56
C THR A 193 -17.41 5.34 0.24
N GLU A 194 -18.57 6.00 0.33
CA GLU A 194 -19.24 6.55 -0.86
C GLU A 194 -18.40 7.66 -1.50
N GLU A 195 -17.67 8.44 -0.72
CA GLU A 195 -16.79 9.48 -1.23
C GLU A 195 -15.70 8.90 -2.16
N VAL A 196 -15.06 7.80 -1.76
CA VAL A 196 -14.06 7.09 -2.59
C VAL A 196 -14.71 6.58 -3.89
N ARG A 197 -15.94 6.07 -3.80
CA ARG A 197 -16.71 5.62 -4.97
C ARG A 197 -17.00 6.75 -5.95
N GLU A 198 -17.46 7.90 -5.45
CA GLU A 198 -17.86 9.04 -6.27
C GLU A 198 -16.68 9.76 -6.94
N LYS A 199 -15.52 9.78 -6.28
CA LYS A 199 -14.30 10.43 -6.77
C LYS A 199 -13.52 9.60 -7.78
N ALA A 200 -13.75 8.29 -7.84
CA ALA A 200 -13.10 7.42 -8.81
C ALA A 200 -13.72 7.56 -10.22
N HIS A 201 -12.90 7.46 -11.25
CA HIS A 201 -13.37 7.36 -12.64
C HIS A 201 -14.00 6.00 -12.94
N TYR A 202 -13.55 4.96 -12.25
CA TYR A 202 -14.02 3.58 -12.39
C TYR A 202 -14.10 2.91 -11.02
N VAL A 203 -15.06 1.99 -10.86
CA VAL A 203 -15.18 1.15 -9.66
C VAL A 203 -15.11 -0.31 -10.09
N ILE A 204 -14.26 -1.08 -9.45
CA ILE A 204 -14.07 -2.51 -9.72
C ILE A 204 -14.16 -3.32 -8.43
N SER A 205 -14.50 -4.59 -8.55
CA SER A 205 -14.49 -5.57 -7.46
C SER A 205 -13.57 -6.77 -7.74
N ASN A 206 -13.05 -6.83 -8.96
CA ASN A 206 -12.10 -7.85 -9.39
C ASN A 206 -11.05 -7.22 -10.30
N PHE A 207 -9.79 -7.51 -10.06
CA PHE A 207 -8.67 -6.94 -10.81
C PHE A 207 -8.64 -7.31 -12.30
N ARG A 208 -9.38 -8.36 -12.73
CA ARG A 208 -9.57 -8.65 -14.17
C ARG A 208 -10.25 -7.52 -14.91
N GLU A 209 -11.13 -6.77 -14.24
CA GLU A 209 -11.86 -5.63 -14.83
C GLU A 209 -10.89 -4.50 -15.22
N LEU A 210 -9.75 -4.39 -14.54
CA LEU A 210 -8.73 -3.38 -14.86
C LEU A 210 -8.17 -3.55 -16.28
N LEU A 211 -8.10 -4.79 -16.79
CA LEU A 211 -7.61 -5.08 -18.15
C LEU A 211 -8.41 -4.35 -19.24
N ASP A 212 -9.71 -4.10 -19.03
CA ASP A 212 -10.54 -3.35 -19.98
C ASP A 212 -10.37 -1.84 -19.84
N ILE A 213 -10.05 -1.36 -18.65
CA ILE A 213 -9.86 0.07 -18.35
C ILE A 213 -8.54 0.61 -18.92
N ILE A 214 -7.47 -0.19 -18.90
CA ILE A 214 -6.11 0.25 -19.28
C ILE A 214 -5.77 0.08 -20.75
N LYS A 215 -6.68 -0.41 -21.57
CA LYS A 215 -6.51 -0.61 -23.03
C LYS A 215 -6.20 0.67 -23.80
#